data_f4c0f4e3e476775e9ee62d0b8bbfbb92
#
_entry.id   f4c0f4e3e476775e9ee62d0b8bbfbb92
#
_cell.length_a   1.000
_cell.length_b   1.000
_cell.length_c   1.000
_cell.angle_alpha   90.00
_cell.angle_beta   90.00
_cell.angle_gamma   90.00
#
_symmetry.space_group_name_H-M   'P 1'
#
loop_
_entity.id
_entity.type
_entity.pdbx_description
1 polymer ?
#
loop_
_entity_poly.entity_id
_entity_poly.type
_entity_poly.pdbx_seq_one_letter_code
_entity_poly.pdbx_strand_id
1 'polypeptide(L)'
;MRKYLWALGVGLFCPRPSAFVWSVSALDKRFWVQAAASLLHNPHLANFLNGRIYRGPTKAICTPGLNCYSCPGAAGACPIGSLQSFLSGVSPRFPAYVLGAILLMGLAFGRFICGWLCPFGFVQELLYRLPGKKLKKSPLTKRLSQLKYVWSILFVLVLPLVFWGVTGVGIPAFCKFICPAGTLEGAVPLLSTNAMLRSAAG
;
A
#
# COMPACT_ATOMS: atom_id res chain seq x y z
N MET A 1 -0.60 -35.83 0.11
CA MET A 1 0.19 -34.68 -0.34
C MET A 1 0.17 -33.44 0.58
N ARG A 2 -0.43 -33.49 1.76
CA ARG A 2 -0.57 -32.32 2.68
C ARG A 2 0.48 -32.29 3.80
N LYS A 3 1.27 -33.34 3.96
CA LYS A 3 2.25 -33.50 5.05
C LYS A 3 3.68 -33.04 4.72
N TYR A 4 4.00 -32.84 3.45
CA TYR A 4 5.37 -32.50 3.03
C TYR A 4 5.63 -31.01 2.82
N LEU A 5 4.60 -30.17 2.80
CA LEU A 5 4.74 -28.70 2.70
C LEU A 5 5.18 -28.02 4.02
N TRP A 6 5.17 -28.78 5.13
CA TRP A 6 5.63 -28.29 6.44
C TRP A 6 7.16 -28.38 6.62
N ALA A 7 7.82 -29.20 5.81
CA ALA A 7 9.26 -29.42 5.90
C ALA A 7 10.12 -28.37 5.19
N LEU A 8 9.53 -27.51 4.35
CA LEU A 8 10.23 -26.50 3.56
C LEU A 8 10.18 -25.09 4.18
N GLY A 9 9.92 -24.94 5.46
CA GLY A 9 10.03 -23.65 6.16
C GLY A 9 9.05 -22.55 5.75
N VAL A 10 8.18 -22.79 4.77
CA VAL A 10 7.22 -21.79 4.24
C VAL A 10 5.98 -21.63 5.13
N GLY A 11 5.83 -22.51 6.13
CA GLY A 11 4.69 -22.52 7.07
C GLY A 11 4.88 -21.73 8.37
N LEU A 12 6.06 -21.14 8.61
CA LEU A 12 6.47 -20.67 9.95
C LEU A 12 6.10 -19.21 10.27
N PHE A 13 5.39 -18.49 9.40
CA PHE A 13 5.05 -17.09 9.64
C PHE A 13 3.55 -16.76 9.72
N CYS A 14 2.71 -17.76 10.03
CA CYS A 14 1.34 -17.46 10.46
C CYS A 14 1.23 -17.82 11.96
N PRO A 15 1.41 -16.90 12.90
CA PRO A 15 1.21 -17.20 14.32
C PRO A 15 -0.23 -17.67 14.52
N ARG A 16 -0.38 -18.88 15.12
CA ARG A 16 -1.68 -19.38 15.58
C ARG A 16 -2.31 -18.33 16.50
N PRO A 17 -3.59 -18.01 16.35
CA PRO A 17 -4.28 -17.15 17.27
C PRO A 17 -4.72 -17.95 18.51
N SER A 18 -3.80 -18.38 19.33
CA SER A 18 -4.08 -18.93 20.64
C SER A 18 -3.29 -18.12 21.67
N ALA A 19 -4.02 -17.49 22.57
CA ALA A 19 -3.54 -16.76 23.75
C ALA A 19 -2.65 -15.55 23.42
N PHE A 20 -3.32 -14.50 22.99
CA PHE A 20 -2.71 -13.19 22.90
C PHE A 20 -2.84 -12.45 24.23
N VAL A 21 -1.92 -12.71 25.11
CA VAL A 21 -1.53 -11.75 26.15
C VAL A 21 -0.32 -11.02 25.57
N TRP A 22 -0.53 -9.90 24.95
CA TRP A 22 0.56 -8.99 24.58
C TRP A 22 1.07 -8.36 25.89
N SER A 23 2.14 -8.94 26.41
CA SER A 23 3.01 -8.23 27.32
C SER A 23 3.54 -7.00 26.55
N VAL A 24 3.29 -5.82 27.08
CA VAL A 24 3.81 -4.54 26.60
C VAL A 24 5.35 -4.48 26.62
N SER A 25 6.00 -5.50 27.17
CA SER A 25 7.43 -5.62 27.38
C SER A 25 8.25 -6.12 26.16
N ALA A 26 7.60 -6.56 25.10
CA ALA A 26 8.30 -6.85 23.86
C ALA A 26 7.77 -5.92 22.76
N LEU A 27 8.29 -4.71 22.70
CA LEU A 27 8.34 -3.95 21.47
C LEU A 27 9.12 -4.84 20.51
N ASP A 28 8.40 -5.71 19.80
CA ASP A 28 8.94 -6.71 18.89
C ASP A 28 9.98 -6.03 18.00
N LYS A 29 11.12 -6.67 17.80
CA LYS A 29 12.15 -6.22 16.85
C LYS A 29 11.53 -5.83 15.52
N ARG A 30 10.44 -6.52 15.16
CA ARG A 30 9.61 -6.23 13.98
C ARG A 30 9.00 -4.82 13.99
N PHE A 31 8.47 -4.37 15.13
CA PHE A 31 7.90 -3.02 15.25
C PHE A 31 8.94 -1.94 14.93
N TRP A 32 10.13 -2.07 15.52
CA TRP A 32 11.21 -1.12 15.28
C TRP A 32 11.70 -1.13 13.83
N VAL A 33 11.80 -2.32 13.20
CA VAL A 33 12.15 -2.45 11.79
C VAL A 33 11.09 -1.81 10.90
N GLN A 34 9.79 -2.04 11.17
CA GLN A 34 8.71 -1.42 10.42
C GLN A 34 8.68 0.10 10.61
N ALA A 35 8.91 0.60 11.83
CA ALA A 35 8.97 2.03 12.11
C ALA A 35 10.15 2.69 11.37
N ALA A 36 11.34 2.09 11.44
CA ALA A 36 12.51 2.56 10.71
C ALA A 36 12.29 2.53 9.19
N ALA A 37 11.73 1.45 8.66
CA ALA A 37 11.40 1.33 7.24
C ALA A 37 10.38 2.40 6.82
N SER A 38 9.36 2.66 7.64
CA SER A 38 8.36 3.71 7.36
C SER A 38 8.98 5.10 7.33
N LEU A 39 9.93 5.40 8.22
CA LEU A 39 10.68 6.66 8.22
C LEU A 39 11.60 6.78 7.00
N LEU A 40 12.27 5.69 6.61
CA LEU A 40 13.12 5.67 5.42
C LEU A 40 12.32 5.90 4.12
N HIS A 41 11.10 5.38 4.05
CA HIS A 41 10.21 5.62 2.91
C HIS A 41 9.62 7.04 2.90
N ASN A 42 9.54 7.69 4.07
CA ASN A 42 8.95 9.01 4.26
C ASN A 42 9.91 9.99 4.96
N PRO A 43 11.11 10.27 4.41
CA PRO A 43 12.11 11.11 5.08
C PRO A 43 11.71 12.60 5.16
N HIS A 44 10.79 13.06 4.31
CA HIS A 44 10.37 14.45 4.21
C HIS A 44 9.22 14.81 5.18
N LEU A 45 9.37 14.48 6.47
CA LEU A 45 8.31 14.71 7.47
C LEU A 45 7.90 16.19 7.62
N ALA A 46 8.82 17.12 7.40
CA ALA A 46 8.53 18.55 7.45
C ALA A 46 7.45 18.97 6.43
N ASN A 47 7.32 18.25 5.33
CA ASN A 47 6.32 18.55 4.30
C ASN A 47 4.87 18.29 4.77
N PHE A 48 4.69 17.46 5.80
CA PHE A 48 3.36 17.28 6.43
C PHE A 48 2.87 18.57 7.07
N LEU A 49 3.77 19.37 7.64
CA LEU A 49 3.44 20.66 8.25
C LEU A 49 3.21 21.75 7.18
N ASN A 50 3.97 21.67 6.09
CA ASN A 50 3.92 22.67 5.02
C ASN A 50 2.87 22.38 3.96
N GLY A 51 2.17 21.24 4.01
CA GLY A 51 1.16 20.82 3.02
C GLY A 51 1.71 20.73 1.59
N ARG A 52 3.00 20.42 1.41
CA ARG A 52 3.67 20.34 0.10
C ARG A 52 4.06 18.91 -0.21
N ILE A 53 3.85 18.51 -1.48
CA ILE A 53 4.29 17.20 -1.96
C ILE A 53 5.73 17.33 -2.46
N TYR A 54 6.61 16.44 -2.00
CA TYR A 54 7.96 16.32 -2.54
C TYR A 54 7.92 15.87 -4.00
N ARG A 55 8.63 16.56 -4.89
CA ARG A 55 8.67 16.30 -6.35
C ARG A 55 10.08 16.05 -6.88
N GLY A 56 10.98 15.55 -6.03
CA GLY A 56 12.36 15.29 -6.44
C GLY A 56 12.51 14.04 -7.32
N PRO A 57 13.71 13.81 -7.88
CA PRO A 57 13.99 12.71 -8.82
C PRO A 57 13.78 11.33 -8.21
N THR A 58 13.88 11.18 -6.90
CA THR A 58 13.65 9.92 -6.19
C THR A 58 12.22 9.39 -6.33
N LYS A 59 11.23 10.25 -6.65
CA LYS A 59 9.85 9.84 -6.96
C LYS A 59 9.73 8.92 -8.19
N ALA A 60 10.73 8.88 -9.06
CA ALA A 60 10.77 7.95 -10.17
C ALA A 60 11.10 6.51 -9.75
N ILE A 61 11.61 6.32 -8.54
CA ILE A 61 11.98 5.00 -8.01
C ILE A 61 10.75 4.32 -7.40
N CYS A 62 10.45 3.10 -7.88
CA CYS A 62 9.43 2.26 -7.26
C CYS A 62 9.95 1.72 -5.92
N THR A 63 9.30 2.10 -4.84
CA THR A 63 9.63 1.60 -3.49
C THR A 63 8.87 0.32 -3.18
N PRO A 64 9.49 -0.65 -2.48
CA PRO A 64 8.82 -1.87 -2.09
C PRO A 64 7.77 -1.55 -1.02
N GLY A 65 6.51 -1.63 -1.39
CA GLY A 65 5.40 -1.44 -0.47
C GLY A 65 4.36 -0.43 -0.94
N LEU A 66 3.30 -0.33 -0.14
CA LEU A 66 2.21 0.61 -0.39
C LEU A 66 2.54 1.92 0.32
N ASN A 67 3.01 2.91 -0.43
CA ASN A 67 3.31 4.25 0.04
C ASN A 67 2.83 5.27 -1.00
N CYS A 68 1.88 6.11 -0.64
CA CYS A 68 1.18 6.97 -1.59
C CYS A 68 2.12 7.98 -2.27
N TYR A 69 2.06 8.08 -3.60
CA TYR A 69 2.79 9.11 -4.34
C TYR A 69 2.47 10.53 -3.85
N SER A 70 1.21 10.79 -3.50
CA SER A 70 0.75 12.09 -3.01
C SER A 70 1.04 12.31 -1.52
N CYS A 71 1.65 11.35 -0.81
CA CYS A 71 2.09 11.55 0.56
C CYS A 71 3.14 12.67 0.61
N PRO A 72 2.97 13.68 1.49
CA PRO A 72 3.93 14.78 1.63
C PRO A 72 5.34 14.29 1.97
N GLY A 73 5.45 13.28 2.81
CA GLY A 73 6.72 12.72 3.29
C GLY A 73 7.38 11.73 2.34
N ALA A 74 6.66 11.18 1.38
CA ALA A 74 7.15 10.07 0.57
C ALA A 74 8.29 10.45 -0.38
N ALA A 75 9.40 9.72 -0.30
CA ALA A 75 10.55 9.89 -1.18
C ALA A 75 10.41 9.14 -2.51
N GLY A 76 9.70 8.02 -2.51
CA GLY A 76 9.50 7.18 -3.69
C GLY A 76 8.04 7.03 -4.08
N ALA A 77 7.77 6.21 -5.10
CA ALA A 77 6.43 5.96 -5.62
C ALA A 77 5.98 4.52 -5.35
N CYS A 78 4.70 4.35 -5.03
CA CYS A 78 4.05 3.05 -4.95
C CYS A 78 4.04 2.37 -6.33
N PRO A 79 4.41 1.08 -6.44
CA PRO A 79 4.41 0.38 -7.73
C PRO A 79 3.03 0.33 -8.39
N ILE A 80 1.96 0.16 -7.61
CA ILE A 80 0.58 0.15 -8.14
C ILE A 80 0.19 1.54 -8.65
N GLY A 81 0.55 2.60 -7.92
CA GLY A 81 0.32 3.98 -8.35
C GLY A 81 1.09 4.32 -9.63
N SER A 82 2.35 3.89 -9.71
CA SER A 82 3.16 4.05 -10.92
C SER A 82 2.56 3.29 -12.10
N LEU A 83 2.11 2.04 -11.90
CA LEU A 83 1.43 1.26 -12.92
C LEU A 83 0.18 2.00 -13.45
N GLN A 84 -0.65 2.51 -12.55
CA GLN A 84 -1.83 3.28 -12.95
C GLN A 84 -1.49 4.58 -13.65
N SER A 85 -0.43 5.27 -13.25
CA SER A 85 0.03 6.49 -13.92
C SER A 85 0.43 6.23 -15.37
N PHE A 86 1.04 5.08 -15.67
CA PHE A 86 1.37 4.69 -17.05
C PHE A 86 0.15 4.28 -17.87
N LEU A 87 -0.85 3.66 -17.25
CA LEU A 87 -2.11 3.27 -17.90
C LEU A 87 -3.11 4.42 -18.02
N SER A 88 -2.89 5.49 -17.27
CA SER A 88 -3.73 6.69 -17.25
C SER A 88 -3.09 7.78 -18.10
N GLY A 89 -3.90 8.73 -18.57
CA GLY A 89 -3.43 9.84 -19.41
C GLY A 89 -3.89 9.72 -20.85
N VAL A 90 -3.35 10.55 -21.70
CA VAL A 90 -3.78 10.68 -23.11
C VAL A 90 -3.29 9.50 -23.98
N SER A 91 -2.12 8.95 -23.66
CA SER A 91 -1.55 7.79 -24.36
C SER A 91 -1.01 6.78 -23.36
N PRO A 92 -1.70 5.66 -23.15
CA PRO A 92 -1.19 4.61 -22.27
C PRO A 92 0.10 4.01 -22.85
N ARG A 93 1.11 3.89 -22.00
CA ARG A 93 2.40 3.29 -22.37
C ARG A 93 2.57 1.97 -21.64
N PHE A 94 3.29 1.04 -22.26
CA PHE A 94 3.60 -0.23 -21.61
C PHE A 94 4.62 -0.03 -20.48
N PRO A 95 4.27 -0.28 -19.22
CA PRO A 95 5.09 0.05 -18.06
C PRO A 95 6.09 -1.08 -17.74
N ALA A 96 6.99 -1.43 -18.66
CA ALA A 96 7.93 -2.55 -18.49
C ALA A 96 8.77 -2.45 -17.22
N TYR A 97 9.28 -1.26 -16.87
CA TYR A 97 10.03 -1.04 -15.64
C TYR A 97 9.21 -1.36 -14.38
N VAL A 98 7.97 -0.86 -14.32
CA VAL A 98 7.10 -1.04 -13.14
C VAL A 98 6.68 -2.50 -13.00
N LEU A 99 6.33 -3.16 -14.12
CA LEU A 99 6.00 -4.59 -14.12
C LEU A 99 7.20 -5.43 -13.71
N GLY A 100 8.39 -5.13 -14.24
CA GLY A 100 9.63 -5.79 -13.85
C GLY A 100 9.93 -5.62 -12.35
N ALA A 101 9.76 -4.41 -11.83
CA ALA A 101 9.95 -4.12 -10.40
C ALA A 101 8.95 -4.90 -9.53
N ILE A 102 7.66 -4.93 -9.90
CA ILE A 102 6.62 -5.69 -9.18
C ILE A 102 6.94 -7.18 -9.18
N LEU A 103 7.29 -7.74 -10.34
CA LEU A 103 7.64 -9.16 -10.47
C LEU A 103 8.89 -9.50 -9.66
N LEU A 104 9.94 -8.72 -9.77
CA LEU A 104 11.19 -8.93 -9.04
C LEU A 104 10.95 -8.88 -7.52
N MET A 105 10.26 -7.85 -7.04
CA MET A 105 9.93 -7.71 -5.62
C MET A 105 9.00 -8.84 -5.13
N GLY A 106 8.03 -9.22 -5.95
CA GLY A 106 7.07 -10.29 -5.64
C GLY A 106 7.73 -11.66 -5.56
N LEU A 107 8.62 -11.98 -6.49
CA LEU A 107 9.33 -13.27 -6.54
C LEU A 107 10.44 -13.36 -5.46
N ALA A 108 11.23 -12.29 -5.27
CA ALA A 108 12.34 -12.30 -4.34
C ALA A 108 11.89 -12.23 -2.87
N PHE A 109 10.93 -11.38 -2.56
CA PHE A 109 10.55 -11.08 -1.18
C PHE A 109 9.11 -11.46 -0.83
N GLY A 110 8.22 -11.56 -1.81
CA GLY A 110 6.83 -11.94 -1.60
C GLY A 110 6.14 -11.17 -0.46
N ARG A 111 5.64 -11.89 0.53
CA ARG A 111 4.94 -11.31 1.69
C ARG A 111 5.84 -10.63 2.72
N PHE A 112 7.16 -10.82 2.63
CA PHE A 112 8.10 -10.20 3.55
C PHE A 112 8.04 -8.67 3.47
N ILE A 113 7.92 -8.11 2.26
CA ILE A 113 7.78 -6.67 2.04
C ILE A 113 6.59 -6.10 2.83
N CYS A 114 5.41 -6.72 2.68
CA CYS A 114 4.20 -6.24 3.36
C CYS A 114 4.28 -6.37 4.89
N GLY A 115 5.03 -7.35 5.39
CA GLY A 115 5.15 -7.60 6.82
C GLY A 115 6.25 -6.82 7.54
N TRP A 116 7.28 -6.32 6.83
CA TRP A 116 8.46 -5.72 7.44
C TRP A 116 8.84 -4.36 6.90
N LEU A 117 8.62 -4.11 5.61
CA LEU A 117 9.10 -2.90 4.92
C LEU A 117 7.97 -1.93 4.54
N CYS A 118 6.72 -2.40 4.46
CA CYS A 118 5.63 -1.58 3.96
C CYS A 118 5.12 -0.59 5.02
N PRO A 119 5.14 0.72 4.78
CA PRO A 119 4.61 1.73 5.70
C PRO A 119 3.13 1.51 6.03
N PHE A 120 2.33 1.18 5.03
CA PHE A 120 0.92 0.88 5.23
C PHE A 120 0.70 -0.40 6.07
N GLY A 121 1.58 -1.40 5.94
CA GLY A 121 1.59 -2.59 6.80
C GLY A 121 1.83 -2.25 8.26
N PHE A 122 2.68 -1.27 8.53
CA PHE A 122 2.91 -0.73 9.88
C PHE A 122 1.65 -0.05 10.45
N VAL A 123 0.97 0.77 9.65
CA VAL A 123 -0.30 1.40 10.05
C VAL A 123 -1.36 0.35 10.35
N GLN A 124 -1.49 -0.69 9.53
CA GLN A 124 -2.42 -1.80 9.78
C GLN A 124 -2.11 -2.55 11.08
N GLU A 125 -0.83 -2.77 11.39
CA GLU A 125 -0.41 -3.38 12.65
C GLU A 125 -0.79 -2.51 13.85
N LEU A 126 -0.57 -1.19 13.74
CA LEU A 126 -0.93 -0.23 14.78
C LEU A 126 -2.45 -0.22 15.02
N LEU A 127 -3.25 -0.18 13.95
CA LEU A 127 -4.71 -0.26 14.04
C LEU A 127 -5.18 -1.60 14.65
N TYR A 128 -4.51 -2.71 14.32
CA TYR A 128 -4.85 -4.01 14.89
C TYR A 128 -4.57 -4.11 16.40
N ARG A 129 -3.67 -3.27 16.94
CA ARG A 129 -3.39 -3.18 18.38
C ARG A 129 -4.49 -2.49 19.18
N LEU A 130 -5.37 -1.73 18.52
CA LEU A 130 -6.49 -1.11 19.22
C LEU A 130 -7.43 -2.18 19.81
N PRO A 131 -7.88 -2.02 21.06
CA PRO A 131 -8.80 -2.95 21.68
C PRO A 131 -10.15 -2.90 20.97
N GLY A 132 -10.52 -3.98 20.30
CA GLY A 132 -11.77 -4.10 19.57
C GLY A 132 -12.19 -5.54 19.36
N LYS A 133 -13.48 -5.77 19.04
CA LYS A 133 -14.00 -7.09 18.69
C LYS A 133 -13.37 -7.57 17.39
N LYS A 134 -12.51 -8.59 17.45
CA LYS A 134 -11.88 -9.18 16.28
C LYS A 134 -12.81 -10.20 15.64
N LEU A 135 -13.06 -10.04 14.35
CA LEU A 135 -13.89 -10.96 13.57
C LEU A 135 -13.22 -12.34 13.50
N LYS A 136 -13.98 -13.39 13.83
CA LYS A 136 -13.51 -14.77 13.67
C LYS A 136 -13.43 -15.15 12.19
N LYS A 137 -12.45 -15.96 11.82
CA LYS A 137 -12.31 -16.48 10.46
C LYS A 137 -13.46 -17.46 10.17
N SER A 138 -14.39 -17.02 9.32
CA SER A 138 -15.49 -17.82 8.78
C SER A 138 -15.14 -18.30 7.35
N PRO A 139 -15.74 -19.37 6.84
CA PRO A 139 -15.59 -19.76 5.43
C PRO A 139 -16.05 -18.66 4.47
N LEU A 140 -17.06 -17.89 4.84
CA LEU A 140 -17.51 -16.71 4.10
C LEU A 140 -16.43 -15.65 4.00
N THR A 141 -15.74 -15.34 5.13
CA THR A 141 -14.63 -14.39 5.16
C THR A 141 -13.46 -14.82 4.25
N LYS A 142 -13.25 -16.14 4.11
CA LYS A 142 -12.23 -16.68 3.20
C LYS A 142 -12.59 -16.43 1.73
N ARG A 143 -13.85 -16.64 1.35
CA ARG A 143 -14.35 -16.34 -0.01
C ARG A 143 -14.30 -14.84 -0.30
N LEU A 144 -14.75 -14.00 0.64
CA LEU A 144 -14.67 -12.54 0.53
C LEU A 144 -13.22 -12.04 0.41
N SER A 145 -12.27 -12.73 1.04
CA SER A 145 -10.85 -12.36 0.90
C SER A 145 -10.28 -12.59 -0.49
N GLN A 146 -10.90 -13.44 -1.32
CA GLN A 146 -10.54 -13.64 -2.72
C GLN A 146 -11.06 -12.51 -3.61
N LEU A 147 -12.16 -11.87 -3.20
CA LEU A 147 -12.77 -10.75 -3.93
C LEU A 147 -11.78 -9.57 -4.11
N LYS A 148 -10.81 -9.42 -3.21
CA LYS A 148 -9.76 -8.40 -3.33
C LYS A 148 -8.95 -8.49 -4.63
N TYR A 149 -8.74 -9.70 -5.16
CA TYR A 149 -8.02 -9.90 -6.42
C TYR A 149 -8.85 -9.42 -7.61
N VAL A 150 -10.17 -9.74 -7.58
CA VAL A 150 -11.11 -9.27 -8.60
C VAL A 150 -11.19 -7.74 -8.59
N TRP A 151 -11.34 -7.14 -7.41
CA TRP A 151 -11.34 -5.69 -7.25
C TRP A 151 -10.02 -5.06 -7.70
N SER A 152 -8.88 -5.68 -7.36
CA SER A 152 -7.58 -5.19 -7.79
C SER A 152 -7.45 -5.17 -9.31
N ILE A 153 -7.77 -6.26 -9.99
CA ILE A 153 -7.71 -6.35 -11.45
C ILE A 153 -8.68 -5.32 -12.09
N LEU A 154 -9.91 -5.26 -11.60
CA LEU A 154 -10.94 -4.37 -12.12
C LEU A 154 -10.51 -2.89 -12.03
N PHE A 155 -10.07 -2.44 -10.86
CA PHE A 155 -9.77 -1.02 -10.63
C PHE A 155 -8.35 -0.61 -11.06
N VAL A 156 -7.40 -1.54 -11.10
CA VAL A 156 -6.02 -1.21 -11.51
C VAL A 156 -5.82 -1.28 -13.00
N LEU A 157 -6.45 -2.26 -13.68
CA LEU A 157 -6.22 -2.51 -15.10
C LEU A 157 -7.46 -2.15 -15.95
N VAL A 158 -8.62 -2.73 -15.64
CA VAL A 158 -9.79 -2.65 -16.52
C VAL A 158 -10.35 -1.22 -16.58
N LEU A 159 -10.64 -0.62 -15.44
CA LEU A 159 -11.24 0.71 -15.38
C LEU A 159 -10.39 1.81 -16.04
N PRO A 160 -9.08 1.94 -15.78
CA PRO A 160 -8.28 2.95 -16.46
C PRO A 160 -8.29 2.82 -17.99
N LEU A 161 -8.26 1.57 -18.49
CA LEU A 161 -8.29 1.30 -19.93
C LEU A 161 -9.67 1.56 -20.55
N VAL A 162 -10.74 1.20 -19.86
CA VAL A 162 -12.12 1.49 -20.31
C VAL A 162 -12.35 3.00 -20.36
N PHE A 163 -11.97 3.74 -19.32
CA PHE A 163 -12.08 5.19 -19.32
C PHE A 163 -11.26 5.81 -20.46
N TRP A 164 -10.06 5.31 -20.69
CA TRP A 164 -9.26 5.79 -21.81
C TRP A 164 -9.94 5.54 -23.16
N GLY A 165 -10.53 4.34 -23.36
CA GLY A 165 -11.25 4.00 -24.60
C GLY A 165 -12.50 4.86 -24.83
N VAL A 166 -13.18 5.32 -23.77
CA VAL A 166 -14.43 6.10 -23.88
C VAL A 166 -14.16 7.60 -23.94
N THR A 167 -13.24 8.11 -23.12
CA THR A 167 -13.01 9.55 -22.95
C THR A 167 -11.72 10.06 -23.57
N GLY A 168 -10.87 9.16 -24.07
CA GLY A 168 -9.52 9.49 -24.56
C GLY A 168 -8.50 9.79 -23.44
N VAL A 169 -8.92 9.76 -22.16
CA VAL A 169 -8.05 10.01 -21.00
C VAL A 169 -8.30 8.97 -19.93
N GLY A 170 -7.29 8.20 -19.57
CA GLY A 170 -7.36 7.22 -18.50
C GLY A 170 -7.38 7.88 -17.12
N ILE A 171 -8.09 7.28 -16.17
CA ILE A 171 -8.18 7.74 -14.78
C ILE A 171 -7.54 6.71 -13.86
N PRO A 172 -6.70 7.10 -12.88
CA PRO A 172 -6.12 6.18 -11.89
C PRO A 172 -7.19 5.79 -10.85
N ALA A 173 -8.14 4.94 -11.28
CA ALA A 173 -9.36 4.63 -10.54
C ALA A 173 -9.10 4.00 -9.17
N PHE A 174 -8.12 3.10 -9.05
CA PHE A 174 -7.78 2.49 -7.76
C PHE A 174 -7.23 3.53 -6.78
N CYS A 175 -6.26 4.35 -7.21
CA CYS A 175 -5.66 5.36 -6.34
C CYS A 175 -6.65 6.43 -5.91
N LYS A 176 -7.60 6.78 -6.79
CA LYS A 176 -8.58 7.84 -6.54
C LYS A 176 -9.74 7.40 -5.65
N PHE A 177 -10.23 6.16 -5.81
CA PHE A 177 -11.50 5.76 -5.20
C PHE A 177 -11.37 4.68 -4.12
N ILE A 178 -10.34 3.83 -4.16
CA ILE A 178 -10.26 2.64 -3.30
C ILE A 178 -9.04 2.63 -2.40
N CYS A 179 -7.92 3.22 -2.83
CA CYS A 179 -6.66 3.07 -2.12
C CYS A 179 -6.69 3.70 -0.71
N PRO A 180 -6.63 2.90 0.37
CA PRO A 180 -6.65 3.43 1.72
C PRO A 180 -5.37 4.20 2.08
N ALA A 181 -4.23 3.86 1.47
CA ALA A 181 -3.00 4.65 1.63
C ALA A 181 -3.14 6.02 0.98
N GLY A 182 -3.83 6.12 -0.17
CA GLY A 182 -4.11 7.39 -0.82
C GLY A 182 -4.93 8.33 0.05
N THR A 183 -5.92 7.80 0.76
CA THR A 183 -6.75 8.60 1.68
C THR A 183 -6.01 8.96 2.96
N LEU A 184 -5.38 8.00 3.63
CA LEU A 184 -4.74 8.21 4.93
C LEU A 184 -3.41 8.95 4.85
N GLU A 185 -2.57 8.64 3.88
CA GLU A 185 -1.23 9.20 3.75
C GLU A 185 -1.17 10.43 2.83
N GLY A 186 -2.09 10.53 1.87
CA GLY A 186 -2.15 11.62 0.91
C GLY A 186 -3.25 12.63 1.22
N ALA A 187 -4.52 12.24 1.08
CA ALA A 187 -5.64 13.17 1.13
C ALA A 187 -5.80 13.82 2.52
N VAL A 188 -5.81 13.03 3.59
CA VAL A 188 -6.02 13.56 4.96
C VAL A 188 -4.95 14.57 5.36
N PRO A 189 -3.64 14.30 5.25
CA PRO A 189 -2.62 15.28 5.60
C PRO A 189 -2.67 16.54 4.73
N LEU A 190 -2.86 16.39 3.42
CA LEU A 190 -2.91 17.54 2.51
C LEU A 190 -4.14 18.43 2.75
N LEU A 191 -5.31 17.85 2.96
CA LEU A 191 -6.52 18.60 3.27
C LEU A 191 -6.46 19.28 4.65
N SER A 192 -5.79 18.68 5.63
CA SER A 192 -5.64 19.27 6.95
C SER A 192 -4.69 20.46 6.98
N THR A 193 -3.63 20.41 6.19
CA THR A 193 -2.56 21.43 6.23
C THR A 193 -2.66 22.49 5.13
N ASN A 194 -3.33 22.19 4.01
CA ASN A 194 -3.45 23.11 2.89
C ASN A 194 -4.85 23.68 2.78
N ALA A 195 -5.01 24.94 3.16
CA ALA A 195 -6.30 25.66 3.13
C ALA A 195 -6.87 25.80 1.71
N MET A 196 -6.00 25.95 0.70
CA MET A 196 -6.40 26.08 -0.70
C MET A 196 -7.03 24.81 -1.25
N LEU A 197 -6.45 23.63 -0.91
CA LEU A 197 -7.03 22.35 -1.27
C LEU A 197 -8.35 22.08 -0.55
N ARG A 198 -8.47 22.53 0.69
CA ARG A 198 -9.69 22.40 1.49
C ARG A 198 -10.84 23.21 0.87
N SER A 199 -10.59 24.43 0.46
CA SER A 199 -11.62 25.27 -0.20
C SER A 199 -12.02 24.74 -1.58
N ALA A 200 -11.13 24.04 -2.27
CA ALA A 200 -11.44 23.41 -3.56
C ALA A 200 -12.16 22.07 -3.44
N ALA A 201 -12.11 21.42 -2.27
CA ALA A 201 -12.75 20.13 -2.01
C ALA A 201 -14.15 20.26 -1.37
N GLY A 202 -14.49 21.39 -0.80
CA GLY A 202 -15.78 21.72 -0.19
C GLY A 202 -16.62 22.61 -1.04
#